data_8e8a8a7c200ec55b64632da07c103c99
#
_entry.id   8e8a8a7c200ec55b64632da07c103c99
#
_cell.length_a   1.000
_cell.length_b   1.000
_cell.length_c   1.000
_cell.angle_alpha   90.00
_cell.angle_beta   90.00
_cell.angle_gamma   90.00
#
_symmetry.space_group_name_H-M   'P 1'
#
loop_
_entity.id
_entity.type
_entity.pdbx_description
1 polymer ?
#
loop_
_entity_poly.entity_id
_entity_poly.type
_entity_poly.pdbx_seq_one_letter_code
_entity_poly.pdbx_strand_id
1 'polypeptide(L)'
;MLTKYSSDRKFNVCYYGAIGNGKTLNTRSIQQAIDTCHKDGGGVVYFPPGIYITGTLFLKSNVTLHLETGSILRGSIKKKDYYANPVSNYRKRTYRCLIYANNIENIGICGRGIIDGMGQKFWTRKRINHPVAWAPKKYRPRVLMYFENCRNILLRDITIHNSPSWTVWMLGCDIGNIHGITILNHRKGPNTDGLDIDCCSNIHISDCHIDAGDDCIAIKSDAGGLKRNKPCENITVTNCTLSSTACAIRVGYEGDSVIKNCVFSNLVIFDSHIGIDLISILPVKRPGSHIEKGCPIENVRFSNIVMEGVQRAIFVWMGIERRGDFKGRIKNIAFTDIIAKTTNSSYISGAENKWIDCVELRNVNLIMQGEMKCEPNDEQGIWGFDRMPYGLYCQRIYGLKLIDVHVEMEKVKGDWLNPIRCRKIDGLEIRGFNGKAIKGKQTVAAIQIEDVRHAFISSCRSIAGMYTFLNITGKESEKISVIGNDLSGVKKAFEFGKSFDKKNLFEAVNKLD
;
A
#
# COMPACT_ATOMS: atom_id res chain seq x y z
N MET A 1 0.85 36.18 -34.00
CA MET A 1 -0.30 35.49 -34.62
C MET A 1 -0.81 34.44 -33.64
N LEU A 2 -1.89 34.73 -32.96
CA LEU A 2 -2.58 33.74 -32.12
C LEU A 2 -3.37 32.84 -33.06
N THR A 3 -2.86 31.65 -33.34
CA THR A 3 -3.60 30.61 -34.06
C THR A 3 -4.85 30.27 -33.25
N LYS A 4 -6.02 30.44 -33.87
CA LYS A 4 -7.32 30.00 -33.37
C LYS A 4 -7.24 28.50 -33.06
N TYR A 5 -7.00 28.16 -31.80
CA TYR A 5 -7.25 26.79 -31.31
C TYR A 5 -8.78 26.60 -31.30
N SER A 6 -9.31 25.91 -32.27
CA SER A 6 -10.70 25.48 -32.21
C SER A 6 -10.81 24.41 -31.13
N SER A 7 -11.60 24.68 -30.08
CA SER A 7 -11.85 23.81 -28.94
C SER A 7 -12.53 22.48 -29.26
N ASP A 8 -12.79 22.16 -30.53
CA ASP A 8 -13.67 21.07 -30.96
C ASP A 8 -12.99 20.00 -31.84
N ARG A 9 -11.68 19.84 -31.77
CA ARG A 9 -11.02 18.79 -32.57
C ARG A 9 -11.27 17.40 -31.99
N LYS A 10 -12.35 16.76 -32.38
CA LYS A 10 -12.69 15.37 -32.06
C LYS A 10 -12.37 14.45 -33.25
N PHE A 11 -11.49 13.48 -33.00
CA PHE A 11 -11.11 12.43 -33.94
C PHE A 11 -11.92 11.18 -33.62
N ASN A 12 -13.11 11.03 -34.20
CA ASN A 12 -13.98 9.88 -33.96
C ASN A 12 -13.40 8.62 -34.60
N VAL A 13 -13.12 7.58 -33.79
CA VAL A 13 -12.50 6.34 -34.26
C VAL A 13 -13.28 5.63 -35.35
N CYS A 14 -14.60 5.82 -35.42
CA CYS A 14 -15.44 5.25 -36.48
C CYS A 14 -15.14 5.84 -37.85
N TYR A 15 -14.71 7.10 -37.94
CA TYR A 15 -14.32 7.72 -39.21
C TYR A 15 -12.99 7.17 -39.76
N TYR A 16 -12.22 6.45 -38.92
CA TYR A 16 -11.01 5.73 -39.28
C TYR A 16 -11.27 4.24 -39.51
N GLY A 17 -12.54 3.82 -39.53
CA GLY A 17 -12.94 2.45 -39.81
C GLY A 17 -13.06 1.55 -38.57
N ALA A 18 -13.07 2.11 -37.33
CA ALA A 18 -13.35 1.31 -36.16
C ALA A 18 -14.85 0.95 -36.10
N ILE A 19 -15.12 -0.32 -35.75
CA ILE A 19 -16.46 -0.88 -35.65
C ILE A 19 -16.73 -1.34 -34.24
N GLY A 20 -17.66 -0.70 -33.54
CA GLY A 20 -17.99 -0.96 -32.12
C GLY A 20 -18.90 -2.17 -31.90
N ASN A 21 -18.72 -3.29 -32.64
CA ASN A 21 -19.62 -4.46 -32.63
C ASN A 21 -19.18 -5.60 -31.68
N GLY A 22 -18.07 -5.44 -30.93
CA GLY A 22 -17.56 -6.46 -30.04
C GLY A 22 -16.95 -7.71 -30.71
N LYS A 23 -16.73 -7.67 -32.02
CA LYS A 23 -16.18 -8.79 -32.82
C LYS A 23 -14.96 -8.39 -33.63
N THR A 24 -14.99 -7.19 -34.22
CA THR A 24 -13.94 -6.68 -35.11
C THR A 24 -12.72 -6.22 -34.31
N LEU A 25 -11.52 -6.60 -34.76
CA LEU A 25 -10.26 -6.09 -34.22
C LEU A 25 -9.98 -4.69 -34.79
N ASN A 26 -10.01 -3.66 -33.95
CA ASN A 26 -9.96 -2.26 -34.34
C ASN A 26 -8.58 -1.61 -34.12
N THR A 27 -7.55 -2.36 -33.77
CA THR A 27 -6.22 -1.80 -33.37
C THR A 27 -5.69 -0.80 -34.40
N ARG A 28 -5.73 -1.14 -35.69
CA ARG A 28 -5.21 -0.28 -36.76
C ARG A 28 -6.02 1.00 -36.91
N SER A 29 -7.33 0.89 -36.91
CA SER A 29 -8.23 2.04 -37.04
C SER A 29 -8.11 3.03 -35.90
N ILE A 30 -8.06 2.50 -34.65
CA ILE A 30 -7.88 3.32 -33.46
C ILE A 30 -6.50 3.96 -33.45
N GLN A 31 -5.44 3.22 -33.81
CA GLN A 31 -4.09 3.77 -33.88
C GLN A 31 -3.98 4.87 -34.93
N GLN A 32 -4.64 4.72 -36.07
CA GLN A 32 -4.68 5.75 -37.09
C GLN A 32 -5.35 7.03 -36.58
N ALA A 33 -6.43 6.94 -35.84
CA ALA A 33 -7.06 8.10 -35.19
C ALA A 33 -6.10 8.82 -34.24
N ILE A 34 -5.37 8.05 -33.40
CA ILE A 34 -4.36 8.57 -32.46
C ILE A 34 -3.23 9.28 -33.21
N ASP A 35 -2.70 8.64 -34.26
CA ASP A 35 -1.57 9.17 -35.03
C ASP A 35 -1.97 10.45 -35.81
N THR A 36 -3.20 10.49 -36.37
CA THR A 36 -3.71 11.68 -37.03
C THR A 36 -3.95 12.82 -36.06
N CYS A 37 -4.59 12.55 -34.92
CA CYS A 37 -4.78 13.53 -33.86
C CYS A 37 -3.45 14.17 -33.42
N HIS A 38 -2.42 13.34 -33.19
CA HIS A 38 -1.09 13.84 -32.85
C HIS A 38 -0.46 14.70 -33.95
N LYS A 39 -0.52 14.26 -35.21
CA LYS A 39 0.01 15.02 -36.36
C LYS A 39 -0.64 16.37 -36.54
N ASP A 40 -1.92 16.47 -36.21
CA ASP A 40 -2.70 17.71 -36.28
C ASP A 40 -2.48 18.63 -35.07
N GLY A 41 -1.47 18.32 -34.22
CA GLY A 41 -1.09 19.12 -33.06
C GLY A 41 -1.76 18.70 -31.75
N GLY A 42 -2.58 17.66 -31.76
CA GLY A 42 -3.24 17.11 -30.56
C GLY A 42 -4.76 17.32 -30.57
N GLY A 43 -5.41 16.77 -29.56
CA GLY A 43 -6.87 16.83 -29.40
C GLY A 43 -7.44 15.58 -28.71
N VAL A 44 -8.71 15.29 -29.05
CA VAL A 44 -9.47 14.20 -28.43
C VAL A 44 -9.76 13.11 -29.45
N VAL A 45 -9.28 11.90 -29.19
CA VAL A 45 -9.69 10.69 -29.92
C VAL A 45 -10.95 10.16 -29.23
N TYR A 46 -12.06 10.20 -29.92
CA TYR A 46 -13.40 9.97 -29.40
C TYR A 46 -13.91 8.56 -29.73
N PHE A 47 -14.36 7.86 -28.71
CA PHE A 47 -14.98 6.55 -28.82
C PHE A 47 -16.50 6.67 -28.54
N PRO A 48 -17.37 6.64 -29.54
CA PRO A 48 -18.81 6.59 -29.29
C PRO A 48 -19.25 5.28 -28.64
N PRO A 49 -20.50 5.17 -28.17
CA PRO A 49 -21.02 3.94 -27.59
C PRO A 49 -20.80 2.73 -28.50
N GLY A 50 -20.31 1.61 -27.92
CA GLY A 50 -19.96 0.40 -28.67
C GLY A 50 -18.82 -0.37 -28.01
N ILE A 51 -18.54 -1.58 -28.49
CA ILE A 51 -17.48 -2.44 -27.96
C ILE A 51 -16.35 -2.56 -29.00
N TYR A 52 -15.21 -1.94 -28.72
CA TYR A 52 -14.05 -1.88 -29.61
C TYR A 52 -12.96 -2.85 -29.12
N ILE A 53 -12.80 -4.00 -29.80
CA ILE A 53 -11.72 -4.93 -29.49
C ILE A 53 -10.41 -4.38 -30.07
N THR A 54 -9.35 -4.37 -29.24
CA THR A 54 -8.04 -3.89 -29.67
C THR A 54 -6.89 -4.73 -29.09
N GLY A 55 -5.77 -4.73 -29.77
CA GLY A 55 -4.47 -5.08 -29.23
C GLY A 55 -3.77 -3.88 -28.62
N THR A 56 -2.43 -3.84 -28.67
CA THR A 56 -1.67 -2.71 -28.13
C THR A 56 -1.93 -1.41 -28.91
N LEU A 57 -2.28 -0.36 -28.16
CA LEU A 57 -2.38 1.03 -28.64
C LEU A 57 -1.19 1.82 -28.10
N PHE A 58 -0.56 2.62 -28.96
CA PHE A 58 0.53 3.52 -28.61
C PHE A 58 0.00 4.94 -28.51
N LEU A 59 0.02 5.51 -27.30
CA LEU A 59 -0.34 6.91 -27.13
C LEU A 59 0.74 7.83 -27.70
N LYS A 60 0.34 9.06 -27.98
CA LYS A 60 1.19 10.12 -28.51
C LYS A 60 1.00 11.39 -27.69
N SER A 61 2.01 12.26 -27.70
CA SER A 61 1.92 13.56 -27.00
C SER A 61 0.74 14.39 -27.48
N ASN A 62 0.11 15.11 -26.56
CA ASN A 62 -1.02 15.99 -26.78
C ASN A 62 -2.33 15.27 -27.21
N VAL A 63 -2.46 13.97 -26.91
CA VAL A 63 -3.63 13.17 -27.27
C VAL A 63 -4.37 12.71 -26.03
N THR A 64 -5.68 12.95 -25.98
CA THR A 64 -6.59 12.41 -24.97
C THR A 64 -7.54 11.38 -25.61
N LEU A 65 -7.60 10.17 -25.06
CA LEU A 65 -8.64 9.21 -25.39
C LEU A 65 -9.90 9.53 -24.58
N HIS A 66 -11.00 9.79 -25.24
CA HIS A 66 -12.30 10.01 -24.58
C HIS A 66 -13.24 8.84 -24.87
N LEU A 67 -13.54 8.08 -23.82
CA LEU A 67 -14.47 6.96 -23.88
C LEU A 67 -15.85 7.44 -23.43
N GLU A 68 -16.79 7.55 -24.37
CA GLU A 68 -18.16 7.99 -24.07
C GLU A 68 -18.90 6.97 -23.20
N THR A 69 -19.94 7.40 -22.51
CA THR A 69 -20.85 6.51 -21.79
C THR A 69 -21.38 5.42 -22.71
N GLY A 70 -21.23 4.15 -22.34
CA GLY A 70 -21.58 2.99 -23.17
C GLY A 70 -20.48 2.56 -24.15
N SER A 71 -19.31 3.23 -24.20
CA SER A 71 -18.17 2.72 -24.95
C SER A 71 -17.33 1.76 -24.10
N ILE A 72 -16.86 0.67 -24.71
CA ILE A 72 -15.99 -0.33 -24.10
C ILE A 72 -14.77 -0.54 -24.98
N LEU A 73 -13.60 -0.16 -24.48
CA LEU A 73 -12.31 -0.51 -25.08
C LEU A 73 -11.88 -1.85 -24.52
N ARG A 74 -12.00 -2.93 -25.31
CA ARG A 74 -11.78 -4.30 -24.86
C ARG A 74 -10.48 -4.87 -25.40
N GLY A 75 -9.65 -5.43 -24.50
CA GLY A 75 -8.42 -6.12 -24.87
C GLY A 75 -8.68 -7.41 -25.65
N SER A 76 -7.89 -7.63 -26.70
CA SER A 76 -7.89 -8.92 -27.42
C SER A 76 -7.39 -10.04 -26.50
N ILE A 77 -7.92 -11.24 -26.68
CA ILE A 77 -7.44 -12.44 -25.99
C ILE A 77 -6.30 -13.16 -26.73
N LYS A 78 -5.90 -12.65 -27.91
CA LYS A 78 -4.89 -13.29 -28.75
C LYS A 78 -3.53 -12.63 -28.56
N LYS A 79 -2.51 -13.44 -28.25
CA LYS A 79 -1.11 -12.97 -28.03
C LYS A 79 -0.57 -12.15 -29.20
N LYS A 80 -0.89 -12.53 -30.44
CA LYS A 80 -0.40 -11.88 -31.66
C LYS A 80 -0.85 -10.43 -31.81
N ASP A 81 -1.96 -10.05 -31.17
CA ASP A 81 -2.53 -8.71 -31.26
C ASP A 81 -1.82 -7.72 -30.32
N TYR A 82 -0.96 -8.23 -29.40
CA TYR A 82 -0.20 -7.41 -28.47
C TYR A 82 1.24 -7.26 -28.91
N TYR A 83 1.67 -6.02 -29.04
CA TYR A 83 3.06 -5.72 -29.34
C TYR A 83 3.98 -6.09 -28.18
N ALA A 84 5.10 -6.70 -28.51
CA ALA A 84 6.15 -7.00 -27.54
C ALA A 84 7.02 -5.74 -27.39
N ASN A 85 6.92 -5.05 -26.27
CA ASN A 85 7.73 -3.86 -26.06
C ASN A 85 9.22 -4.22 -26.00
N PRO A 86 10.05 -3.78 -26.97
CA PRO A 86 11.47 -4.11 -26.99
C PRO A 86 12.30 -3.23 -26.04
N VAL A 87 11.74 -2.14 -25.53
CA VAL A 87 12.52 -1.07 -24.86
C VAL A 87 12.67 -1.33 -23.37
N SER A 88 11.79 -2.10 -22.77
CA SER A 88 11.86 -2.35 -21.34
C SER A 88 12.89 -3.44 -21.03
N ASN A 89 14.12 -3.02 -20.73
CA ASN A 89 15.12 -3.87 -20.06
C ASN A 89 14.72 -4.22 -18.61
N TYR A 90 13.58 -3.72 -18.16
CA TYR A 90 13.07 -3.95 -16.84
C TYR A 90 12.89 -5.45 -16.59
N ARG A 91 13.59 -5.96 -15.62
CA ARG A 91 13.62 -7.38 -15.24
C ARG A 91 13.95 -8.32 -16.43
N LYS A 92 14.65 -7.85 -17.47
CA LYS A 92 14.95 -8.62 -18.68
C LYS A 92 13.73 -9.36 -19.26
N ARG A 93 12.56 -8.74 -19.19
CA ARG A 93 11.28 -9.33 -19.64
C ARG A 93 10.63 -8.43 -20.68
N THR A 94 10.01 -9.04 -21.66
CA THR A 94 9.16 -8.34 -22.63
C THR A 94 7.81 -8.07 -21.98
N TYR A 95 7.44 -6.81 -21.84
CA TYR A 95 6.12 -6.39 -21.39
C TYR A 95 5.19 -6.23 -22.58
N ARG A 96 3.98 -6.82 -22.47
CA ARG A 96 2.88 -6.61 -23.40
C ARG A 96 1.76 -5.96 -22.63
N CYS A 97 1.20 -4.88 -23.18
CA CYS A 97 0.13 -4.11 -22.56
C CYS A 97 -0.91 -3.71 -23.59
N LEU A 98 -2.09 -3.31 -23.14
CA LEU A 98 -3.16 -2.81 -24.01
C LEU A 98 -2.90 -1.37 -24.43
N ILE A 99 -2.51 -0.52 -23.48
CA ILE A 99 -2.19 0.90 -23.73
C ILE A 99 -0.74 1.13 -23.30
N TYR A 100 0.05 1.72 -24.19
CA TYR A 100 1.45 2.04 -23.95
C TYR A 100 1.78 3.48 -24.29
N ALA A 101 2.51 4.12 -23.40
CA ALA A 101 3.05 5.46 -23.56
C ALA A 101 4.51 5.48 -23.10
N ASN A 102 5.42 6.09 -23.89
CA ASN A 102 6.83 6.17 -23.55
C ASN A 102 7.45 7.46 -24.04
N ASN A 103 8.09 8.22 -23.13
CA ASN A 103 8.75 9.49 -23.40
C ASN A 103 7.84 10.51 -24.11
N ILE A 104 6.59 10.64 -23.67
CA ILE A 104 5.58 11.55 -24.22
C ILE A 104 4.93 12.37 -23.11
N GLU A 105 4.27 13.44 -23.50
CA GLU A 105 3.64 14.37 -22.55
C GLU A 105 2.25 14.81 -22.97
N ASN A 106 1.52 15.42 -22.01
CA ASN A 106 0.18 15.94 -22.20
C ASN A 106 -0.78 14.88 -22.73
N ILE A 107 -0.87 13.76 -22.02
CA ILE A 107 -1.70 12.62 -22.42
C ILE A 107 -2.85 12.40 -21.44
N GLY A 108 -3.99 11.98 -21.97
CA GLY A 108 -5.15 11.73 -21.14
C GLY A 108 -5.95 10.49 -21.55
N ILE A 109 -6.64 9.90 -20.58
CA ILE A 109 -7.71 8.93 -20.80
C ILE A 109 -8.86 9.35 -19.89
N CYS A 110 -10.01 9.64 -20.45
CA CYS A 110 -11.15 10.15 -19.69
C CYS A 110 -12.50 9.71 -20.26
N GLY A 111 -13.56 10.15 -19.62
CA GLY A 111 -14.93 9.85 -20.00
C GLY A 111 -15.57 8.83 -19.06
N ARG A 112 -16.80 8.37 -19.37
CA ARG A 112 -17.52 7.40 -18.54
C ARG A 112 -17.61 6.01 -19.17
N GLY A 113 -16.71 5.71 -20.11
CA GLY A 113 -16.61 4.40 -20.73
C GLY A 113 -15.77 3.43 -19.90
N ILE A 114 -15.59 2.25 -20.46
CA ILE A 114 -14.95 1.11 -19.79
C ILE A 114 -13.69 0.68 -20.55
N ILE A 115 -12.63 0.36 -19.83
CA ILE A 115 -11.48 -0.39 -20.33
C ILE A 115 -11.55 -1.80 -19.74
N ASP A 116 -11.77 -2.82 -20.59
CA ASP A 116 -11.91 -4.22 -20.19
C ASP A 116 -10.67 -5.03 -20.59
N GLY A 117 -9.87 -5.43 -19.59
CA GLY A 117 -8.63 -6.18 -19.79
C GLY A 117 -8.82 -7.66 -20.12
N MET A 118 -10.05 -8.19 -20.03
CA MET A 118 -10.36 -9.61 -20.26
C MET A 118 -9.53 -10.60 -19.42
N GLY A 119 -9.06 -10.18 -18.24
CA GLY A 119 -8.09 -10.88 -17.40
C GLY A 119 -8.39 -12.35 -17.15
N GLN A 120 -9.66 -12.68 -16.88
CA GLN A 120 -10.09 -14.05 -16.61
C GLN A 120 -9.78 -15.03 -17.77
N LYS A 121 -9.57 -14.55 -18.98
CA LYS A 121 -9.16 -15.37 -20.14
C LYS A 121 -7.68 -15.76 -20.08
N PHE A 122 -6.90 -15.07 -19.25
CA PHE A 122 -5.45 -15.27 -19.09
C PHE A 122 -5.07 -16.04 -17.83
N TRP A 123 -6.03 -16.52 -17.06
CA TRP A 123 -5.80 -17.32 -15.85
C TRP A 123 -6.39 -18.72 -15.98
N THR A 124 -5.88 -19.61 -15.12
CA THR A 124 -6.49 -20.93 -14.88
C THR A 124 -7.20 -20.87 -13.53
N ARG A 125 -8.19 -21.71 -13.31
CA ARG A 125 -8.82 -21.82 -11.98
C ARG A 125 -7.98 -22.63 -10.97
N LYS A 126 -6.75 -22.98 -11.31
CA LYS A 126 -5.82 -23.66 -10.41
C LYS A 126 -5.27 -22.65 -9.42
N ARG A 127 -5.39 -22.95 -8.12
CA ARG A 127 -4.84 -22.13 -7.04
C ARG A 127 -3.32 -22.19 -7.04
N ILE A 128 -2.63 -21.08 -6.79
CA ILE A 128 -1.19 -21.01 -6.52
C ILE A 128 -0.96 -20.82 -5.02
N ASN A 129 0.30 -20.88 -4.57
CA ASN A 129 0.68 -20.67 -3.17
C ASN A 129 0.45 -19.22 -2.66
N HIS A 130 -0.11 -18.35 -3.46
CA HIS A 130 -0.66 -17.10 -3.00
C HIS A 130 -2.05 -17.35 -2.40
N PRO A 131 -2.42 -16.84 -1.21
CA PRO A 131 -3.57 -17.32 -0.43
C PRO A 131 -4.88 -17.42 -1.19
N VAL A 132 -5.11 -16.57 -2.18
CA VAL A 132 -6.37 -16.50 -2.92
C VAL A 132 -6.24 -16.46 -4.45
N ALA A 133 -5.04 -16.32 -5.00
CA ALA A 133 -4.86 -16.11 -6.44
C ALA A 133 -4.98 -17.38 -7.29
N TRP A 134 -5.41 -17.21 -8.53
CA TRP A 134 -5.37 -18.25 -9.57
C TRP A 134 -4.03 -18.24 -10.30
N ALA A 135 -3.63 -19.38 -10.88
CA ALA A 135 -2.41 -19.45 -11.65
C ALA A 135 -2.56 -18.74 -13.00
N PRO A 136 -1.60 -17.88 -13.39
CA PRO A 136 -1.59 -17.29 -14.71
C PRO A 136 -1.32 -18.36 -15.78
N LYS A 137 -1.90 -18.19 -16.97
CA LYS A 137 -1.52 -18.98 -18.15
C LYS A 137 -0.10 -18.61 -18.61
N LYS A 138 0.53 -19.48 -19.41
CA LYS A 138 1.88 -19.27 -19.96
C LYS A 138 2.04 -17.90 -20.64
N TYR A 139 0.97 -17.42 -21.28
CA TYR A 139 0.89 -16.08 -21.82
C TYR A 139 -0.22 -15.28 -21.13
N ARG A 140 0.13 -14.10 -20.64
CA ARG A 140 -0.78 -13.01 -20.26
C ARG A 140 -0.10 -11.66 -20.50
N PRO A 141 -0.83 -10.59 -20.88
CA PRO A 141 -0.30 -9.24 -20.76
C PRO A 141 0.15 -8.98 -19.32
N ARG A 142 1.32 -8.36 -19.15
CA ARG A 142 1.89 -8.12 -17.82
C ARG A 142 1.34 -6.87 -17.16
N VAL A 143 0.84 -5.97 -17.97
CA VAL A 143 0.26 -4.69 -17.54
C VAL A 143 -0.89 -4.38 -18.47
N LEU A 144 -1.96 -3.79 -17.98
CA LEU A 144 -3.03 -3.32 -18.85
C LEU A 144 -2.67 -1.98 -19.49
N MET A 145 -2.25 -1.00 -18.67
CA MET A 145 -1.80 0.31 -19.12
C MET A 145 -0.41 0.62 -18.56
N TYR A 146 0.54 0.92 -19.44
CA TYR A 146 1.93 1.17 -19.07
C TYR A 146 2.40 2.53 -19.57
N PHE A 147 2.74 3.41 -18.63
CA PHE A 147 3.28 4.74 -18.87
C PHE A 147 4.74 4.77 -18.39
N GLU A 148 5.67 5.05 -19.29
CA GLU A 148 7.10 5.06 -19.00
C GLU A 148 7.71 6.43 -19.36
N ASN A 149 8.35 7.10 -18.41
CA ASN A 149 8.95 8.43 -18.58
C ASN A 149 8.00 9.46 -19.21
N CYS A 150 6.72 9.42 -18.86
CA CYS A 150 5.72 10.35 -19.37
C CYS A 150 5.54 11.54 -18.42
N ARG A 151 5.07 12.66 -18.97
CA ARG A 151 4.81 13.87 -18.22
C ARG A 151 3.40 14.38 -18.46
N ASN A 152 2.77 14.97 -17.44
CA ASN A 152 1.43 15.54 -17.48
C ASN A 152 0.38 14.52 -17.97
N ILE A 153 0.08 13.57 -17.09
CA ILE A 153 -0.81 12.45 -17.34
C ILE A 153 -2.15 12.69 -16.65
N LEU A 154 -3.25 12.50 -17.36
CA LEU A 154 -4.61 12.57 -16.83
C LEU A 154 -5.31 11.22 -16.99
N LEU A 155 -5.75 10.61 -15.88
CA LEU A 155 -6.72 9.51 -15.88
C LEU A 155 -7.96 9.97 -15.12
N ARG A 156 -9.12 10.05 -15.79
CA ARG A 156 -10.30 10.65 -15.17
C ARG A 156 -11.62 9.98 -15.54
N ASP A 157 -12.45 9.72 -14.54
CA ASP A 157 -13.86 9.30 -14.63
C ASP A 157 -14.11 7.96 -15.37
N ILE A 158 -13.08 7.20 -15.70
CA ILE A 158 -13.19 5.93 -16.42
C ILE A 158 -13.34 4.75 -15.47
N THR A 159 -13.98 3.69 -15.94
CA THR A 159 -13.99 2.38 -15.28
C THR A 159 -12.99 1.44 -15.96
N ILE A 160 -12.15 0.79 -15.17
CA ILE A 160 -11.17 -0.18 -15.63
C ILE A 160 -11.46 -1.50 -14.92
N HIS A 161 -11.65 -2.58 -15.65
CA HIS A 161 -11.93 -3.85 -15.01
C HIS A 161 -11.27 -5.05 -15.70
N ASN A 162 -11.23 -6.16 -14.96
CA ASN A 162 -10.68 -7.42 -15.45
C ASN A 162 -9.25 -7.30 -16.01
N SER A 163 -8.36 -6.60 -15.31
CA SER A 163 -6.97 -6.56 -15.72
C SER A 163 -6.35 -7.96 -15.75
N PRO A 164 -5.54 -8.29 -16.75
CA PRO A 164 -4.85 -9.59 -16.79
C PRO A 164 -3.71 -9.72 -15.77
N SER A 165 -3.13 -8.60 -15.34
CA SER A 165 -2.06 -8.45 -14.35
C SER A 165 -2.11 -7.02 -13.80
N TRP A 166 -1.01 -6.34 -13.54
CA TRP A 166 -1.00 -4.92 -13.11
C TRP A 166 -1.91 -4.07 -13.97
N THR A 167 -2.74 -3.23 -13.35
CA THR A 167 -3.74 -2.46 -14.10
C THR A 167 -3.13 -1.20 -14.69
N VAL A 168 -2.59 -0.31 -13.85
CA VAL A 168 -1.91 0.91 -14.30
C VAL A 168 -0.51 0.91 -13.71
N TRP A 169 0.50 0.86 -14.55
CA TRP A 169 1.89 1.03 -14.12
C TRP A 169 2.48 2.31 -14.70
N MET A 170 2.87 3.20 -13.82
CA MET A 170 3.58 4.43 -14.14
C MET A 170 5.03 4.29 -13.67
N LEU A 171 5.97 4.24 -14.60
CA LEU A 171 7.40 4.13 -14.31
C LEU A 171 8.14 5.41 -14.74
N GLY A 172 8.75 6.08 -13.77
CA GLY A 172 9.56 7.26 -14.05
C GLY A 172 8.78 8.50 -14.50
N CYS A 173 7.46 8.50 -14.33
CA CYS A 173 6.58 9.59 -14.76
C CYS A 173 6.67 10.83 -13.84
N ASP A 174 6.21 11.98 -14.36
CA ASP A 174 6.18 13.24 -13.64
C ASP A 174 4.91 14.02 -13.95
N ILE A 175 4.29 14.60 -12.93
CA ILE A 175 3.00 15.30 -12.98
C ILE A 175 1.89 14.38 -13.49
N GLY A 176 1.11 13.84 -12.60
CA GLY A 176 -0.01 12.98 -12.93
C GLY A 176 -1.22 13.26 -12.05
N ASN A 177 -2.38 13.29 -12.66
CA ASN A 177 -3.66 13.41 -11.99
C ASN A 177 -4.52 12.18 -12.30
N ILE A 178 -4.83 11.41 -11.28
CA ILE A 178 -5.70 10.24 -11.34
C ILE A 178 -6.91 10.55 -10.47
N HIS A 179 -8.06 10.78 -11.09
CA HIS A 179 -9.24 11.31 -10.41
C HIS A 179 -10.52 10.60 -10.81
N GLY A 180 -11.34 10.22 -9.82
CA GLY A 180 -12.68 9.68 -10.05
C GLY A 180 -12.71 8.36 -10.82
N ILE A 181 -11.60 7.61 -10.88
CA ILE A 181 -11.58 6.33 -11.59
C ILE A 181 -12.10 5.20 -10.72
N THR A 182 -12.70 4.22 -11.37
CA THR A 182 -13.12 2.96 -10.74
C THR A 182 -12.30 1.80 -11.30
N ILE A 183 -11.63 1.04 -10.43
CA ILE A 183 -10.92 -0.18 -10.81
C ILE A 183 -11.61 -1.37 -10.17
N LEU A 184 -12.09 -2.33 -10.98
CA LEU A 184 -12.77 -3.53 -10.52
C LEU A 184 -12.07 -4.77 -11.04
N ASN A 185 -11.13 -5.28 -10.30
CA ASN A 185 -10.42 -6.50 -10.63
C ASN A 185 -10.98 -7.70 -9.87
N HIS A 186 -10.83 -8.85 -10.45
CA HIS A 186 -11.27 -10.08 -9.81
C HIS A 186 -10.37 -10.42 -8.62
N ARG A 187 -10.95 -10.63 -7.42
CA ARG A 187 -10.20 -10.90 -6.18
C ARG A 187 -9.24 -12.11 -6.25
N LYS A 188 -9.45 -13.05 -7.16
CA LYS A 188 -8.53 -14.16 -7.42
C LYS A 188 -7.59 -13.91 -8.60
N GLY A 189 -7.60 -12.70 -9.16
CA GLY A 189 -6.71 -12.31 -10.25
C GLY A 189 -5.26 -12.21 -9.75
N PRO A 190 -4.32 -12.97 -10.34
CA PRO A 190 -2.93 -12.94 -9.88
C PRO A 190 -2.24 -11.64 -10.30
N ASN A 191 -1.66 -10.93 -9.33
CA ASN A 191 -0.99 -9.64 -9.54
C ASN A 191 -1.90 -8.62 -10.27
N THR A 192 -3.15 -8.52 -9.87
CA THR A 192 -4.07 -7.53 -10.44
C THR A 192 -4.11 -6.29 -9.56
N ASP A 193 -2.92 -5.71 -9.38
CA ASP A 193 -2.70 -4.45 -8.69
C ASP A 193 -3.52 -3.35 -9.38
N GLY A 194 -3.98 -2.36 -8.62
CA GLY A 194 -4.74 -1.22 -9.16
C GLY A 194 -3.81 -0.19 -9.80
N LEU A 195 -3.07 0.54 -8.98
CA LEU A 195 -2.18 1.62 -9.40
C LEU A 195 -0.77 1.36 -8.85
N ASP A 196 0.19 1.15 -9.76
CA ASP A 196 1.62 1.00 -9.46
C ASP A 196 2.34 2.31 -9.83
N ILE A 197 2.69 3.09 -8.84
CA ILE A 197 3.39 4.38 -8.98
C ILE A 197 4.86 4.15 -8.66
N ASP A 198 5.69 4.04 -9.70
CA ASP A 198 7.07 3.58 -9.60
C ASP A 198 8.05 4.64 -10.06
N CYS A 199 8.94 5.09 -9.17
CA CYS A 199 9.89 6.17 -9.46
C CYS A 199 9.24 7.43 -10.05
N CYS A 200 8.03 7.77 -9.61
CA CYS A 200 7.27 8.91 -10.11
C CYS A 200 7.38 10.12 -9.19
N SER A 201 7.10 11.31 -9.71
CA SER A 201 7.07 12.55 -8.92
C SER A 201 5.81 13.35 -9.21
N ASN A 202 5.25 14.01 -8.16
CA ASN A 202 4.11 14.92 -8.29
C ASN A 202 2.87 14.22 -8.86
N ILE A 203 2.48 13.10 -8.25
CA ILE A 203 1.29 12.32 -8.63
C ILE A 203 0.19 12.54 -7.59
N HIS A 204 -0.99 12.89 -8.08
CA HIS A 204 -2.20 13.10 -7.28
C HIS A 204 -3.24 12.04 -7.63
N ILE A 205 -3.72 11.31 -6.62
CA ILE A 205 -4.74 10.26 -6.74
C ILE A 205 -5.91 10.65 -5.84
N SER A 206 -7.09 10.85 -6.41
CA SER A 206 -8.25 11.24 -5.60
C SER A 206 -9.58 10.67 -6.11
N ASP A 207 -10.51 10.51 -5.17
CA ASP A 207 -11.92 10.16 -5.46
C ASP A 207 -12.08 8.83 -6.23
N CYS A 208 -11.17 7.88 -5.97
CA CYS A 208 -11.11 6.60 -6.66
C CYS A 208 -11.77 5.48 -5.85
N HIS A 209 -12.37 4.52 -6.56
CA HIS A 209 -12.81 3.25 -6.00
C HIS A 209 -11.98 2.11 -6.60
N ILE A 210 -11.29 1.32 -5.75
CA ILE A 210 -10.37 0.29 -6.23
C ILE A 210 -10.61 -1.04 -5.50
N ASP A 211 -11.08 -2.04 -6.25
CA ASP A 211 -11.10 -3.45 -5.87
C ASP A 211 -10.00 -4.19 -6.62
N ALA A 212 -9.02 -4.75 -5.90
CA ALA A 212 -7.86 -5.42 -6.47
C ALA A 212 -7.72 -6.87 -5.99
N GLY A 213 -7.16 -7.71 -6.84
CA GLY A 213 -6.73 -9.07 -6.46
C GLY A 213 -5.28 -9.11 -5.96
N ASP A 214 -4.61 -7.98 -5.94
CA ASP A 214 -3.30 -7.72 -5.34
C ASP A 214 -3.34 -6.30 -4.75
N ASP A 215 -2.28 -5.52 -4.71
CA ASP A 215 -2.26 -4.19 -4.08
C ASP A 215 -3.21 -3.19 -4.77
N CYS A 216 -4.00 -2.40 -4.01
CA CYS A 216 -4.82 -1.36 -4.65
C CYS A 216 -3.96 -0.19 -5.15
N ILE A 217 -3.12 0.36 -4.27
CA ILE A 217 -2.20 1.45 -4.61
C ILE A 217 -0.82 1.08 -4.07
N ALA A 218 0.14 0.91 -4.98
CA ALA A 218 1.52 0.56 -4.65
C ALA A 218 2.48 1.68 -5.06
N ILE A 219 3.19 2.23 -4.09
CA ILE A 219 4.26 3.22 -4.30
C ILE A 219 5.59 2.47 -4.30
N LYS A 220 6.23 2.43 -5.45
CA LYS A 220 7.44 1.64 -5.72
C LYS A 220 8.62 2.54 -6.10
N SER A 221 9.82 1.98 -6.03
CA SER A 221 11.04 2.73 -6.38
C SER A 221 12.05 1.87 -7.14
N ASP A 222 11.55 1.02 -8.06
CA ASP A 222 12.38 0.14 -8.87
C ASP A 222 12.92 0.85 -10.12
N ALA A 223 14.01 1.60 -9.93
CA ALA A 223 14.68 2.34 -11.00
C ALA A 223 15.44 1.43 -11.98
N GLY A 224 15.42 0.10 -11.82
CA GLY A 224 16.16 -0.83 -12.68
C GLY A 224 15.74 -0.82 -14.16
N GLY A 225 14.55 -0.31 -14.48
CA GLY A 225 14.08 -0.07 -15.86
C GLY A 225 14.45 1.30 -16.41
N LEU A 226 14.89 2.22 -15.56
CA LEU A 226 15.25 3.57 -15.95
C LEU A 226 16.77 3.69 -16.18
N LYS A 227 17.17 4.58 -17.09
CA LYS A 227 18.60 4.89 -17.31
C LYS A 227 19.23 5.72 -16.19
N ARG A 228 18.43 6.15 -15.22
CA ARG A 228 18.84 7.00 -14.10
C ARG A 228 18.17 6.53 -12.81
N ASN A 229 18.83 6.72 -11.69
CA ASN A 229 18.20 6.59 -10.39
C ASN A 229 17.20 7.75 -10.21
N LYS A 230 15.94 7.44 -9.93
CA LYS A 230 14.87 8.43 -9.73
C LYS A 230 14.08 8.07 -8.47
N PRO A 231 13.89 9.01 -7.54
CA PRO A 231 13.02 8.78 -6.38
C PRO A 231 11.56 8.65 -6.80
N CYS A 232 10.75 8.05 -5.93
CA CYS A 232 9.30 8.18 -5.95
C CYS A 232 8.91 9.19 -4.87
N GLU A 233 8.38 10.36 -5.26
CA GLU A 233 8.23 11.47 -4.32
C GLU A 233 7.06 12.39 -4.63
N ASN A 234 6.58 13.10 -3.59
CA ASN A 234 5.49 14.07 -3.69
C ASN A 234 4.19 13.40 -4.21
N ILE A 235 3.81 12.32 -3.56
CA ILE A 235 2.61 11.55 -3.91
C ILE A 235 1.49 11.86 -2.93
N THR A 236 0.32 12.19 -3.42
CA THR A 236 -0.88 12.36 -2.59
C THR A 236 -1.98 11.40 -2.99
N VAL A 237 -2.62 10.75 -1.99
CA VAL A 237 -3.78 9.87 -2.17
C VAL A 237 -4.87 10.33 -1.20
N THR A 238 -6.06 10.64 -1.72
CA THR A 238 -7.15 11.13 -0.86
C THR A 238 -8.53 10.72 -1.36
N ASN A 239 -9.52 10.68 -0.46
CA ASN A 239 -10.94 10.41 -0.77
C ASN A 239 -11.17 9.09 -1.53
N CYS A 240 -10.43 8.03 -1.24
CA CYS A 240 -10.54 6.77 -1.96
C CYS A 240 -11.17 5.67 -1.10
N THR A 241 -11.86 4.74 -1.76
CA THR A 241 -12.33 3.49 -1.16
C THR A 241 -11.55 2.32 -1.76
N LEU A 242 -10.95 1.50 -0.89
CA LEU A 242 -9.98 0.48 -1.28
C LEU A 242 -10.34 -0.89 -0.70
N SER A 243 -10.28 -1.93 -1.53
CA SER A 243 -10.44 -3.33 -1.11
C SER A 243 -9.45 -4.24 -1.83
N SER A 244 -8.69 -5.06 -1.08
CA SER A 244 -7.63 -5.88 -1.64
C SER A 244 -7.49 -7.23 -0.98
N THR A 245 -7.14 -8.26 -1.76
CA THR A 245 -6.72 -9.55 -1.17
C THR A 245 -5.25 -9.58 -0.74
N ALA A 246 -4.49 -8.51 -1.01
CA ALA A 246 -3.14 -8.26 -0.52
C ALA A 246 -3.12 -6.97 0.32
N CYS A 247 -2.66 -5.85 -0.22
CA CYS A 247 -2.59 -4.61 0.52
C CYS A 247 -3.46 -3.51 -0.10
N ALA A 248 -4.26 -2.81 0.72
CA ALA A 248 -4.97 -1.65 0.21
C ALA A 248 -3.98 -0.53 -0.17
N ILE A 249 -2.98 -0.30 0.66
CA ILE A 249 -1.86 0.59 0.38
C ILE A 249 -0.57 -0.16 0.63
N ARG A 250 0.34 -0.13 -0.35
CA ARG A 250 1.72 -0.60 -0.21
C ARG A 250 2.70 0.54 -0.48
N VAL A 251 3.69 0.72 0.39
CA VAL A 251 4.79 1.66 0.18
C VAL A 251 6.10 0.89 0.31
N GLY A 252 6.87 0.84 -0.77
CA GLY A 252 8.13 0.10 -0.82
C GLY A 252 7.97 -1.34 -1.31
N TYR A 253 8.70 -2.29 -0.69
CA TYR A 253 8.93 -3.68 -1.08
C TYR A 253 9.75 -3.77 -2.39
N GLU A 254 9.33 -3.15 -3.48
CA GLU A 254 10.02 -3.20 -4.76
C GLU A 254 10.85 -1.94 -5.00
N GLY A 255 12.15 -2.15 -5.24
CA GLY A 255 13.09 -1.11 -5.63
C GLY A 255 14.18 -0.79 -4.61
N ASP A 256 15.14 0.02 -5.06
CA ASP A 256 16.32 0.46 -4.32
C ASP A 256 16.44 1.98 -4.25
N SER A 257 15.56 2.72 -4.94
CA SER A 257 15.54 4.18 -4.91
C SER A 257 14.75 4.71 -3.72
N VAL A 258 14.83 6.00 -3.46
CA VAL A 258 14.14 6.64 -2.33
C VAL A 258 12.64 6.81 -2.60
N ILE A 259 11.82 6.49 -1.60
CA ILE A 259 10.41 6.89 -1.54
C ILE A 259 10.27 7.94 -0.46
N LYS A 260 9.72 9.12 -0.79
CA LYS A 260 9.57 10.18 0.21
C LYS A 260 8.43 11.16 -0.08
N ASN A 261 8.03 11.90 0.97
CA ASN A 261 7.01 12.95 0.89
C ASN A 261 5.68 12.40 0.32
N CYS A 262 5.16 11.34 0.93
CA CYS A 262 3.89 10.73 0.52
C CYS A 262 2.83 10.97 1.59
N VAL A 263 1.62 11.35 1.16
CA VAL A 263 0.47 11.57 2.05
C VAL A 263 -0.72 10.76 1.59
N PHE A 264 -1.30 10.00 2.52
CA PHE A 264 -2.51 9.21 2.32
C PHE A 264 -3.56 9.68 3.33
N SER A 265 -4.71 10.16 2.86
CA SER A 265 -5.71 10.76 3.75
C SER A 265 -7.15 10.51 3.30
N ASN A 266 -8.08 10.56 4.24
CA ASN A 266 -9.52 10.44 3.95
C ASN A 266 -9.85 9.15 3.20
N LEU A 267 -9.47 7.99 3.74
CA LEU A 267 -9.61 6.71 3.08
C LEU A 267 -10.57 5.79 3.84
N VAL A 268 -11.34 5.01 3.09
CA VAL A 268 -12.09 3.87 3.60
C VAL A 268 -11.47 2.60 3.02
N ILE A 269 -11.01 1.70 3.90
CA ILE A 269 -10.40 0.43 3.54
C ILE A 269 -11.27 -0.69 4.08
N PHE A 270 -11.66 -1.64 3.23
CA PHE A 270 -12.53 -2.72 3.66
C PHE A 270 -12.11 -4.07 3.04
N ASP A 271 -12.47 -5.17 3.70
CA ASP A 271 -12.23 -6.54 3.24
C ASP A 271 -10.82 -6.76 2.67
N SER A 272 -9.80 -6.29 3.37
CA SER A 272 -8.41 -6.35 2.90
C SER A 272 -7.55 -7.24 3.79
N HIS A 273 -6.52 -7.87 3.20
CA HIS A 273 -5.54 -8.62 4.01
C HIS A 273 -4.72 -7.64 4.86
N ILE A 274 -4.11 -6.63 4.25
CA ILE A 274 -3.39 -5.57 4.95
C ILE A 274 -3.98 -4.22 4.55
N GLY A 275 -4.27 -3.36 5.54
CA GLY A 275 -4.72 -2.00 5.29
C GLY A 275 -3.59 -1.12 4.76
N ILE A 276 -2.55 -0.95 5.58
CA ILE A 276 -1.36 -0.16 5.26
C ILE A 276 -0.12 -1.02 5.43
N ASP A 277 0.64 -1.17 4.36
CA ASP A 277 1.87 -1.93 4.28
C ASP A 277 3.04 -1.03 3.84
N LEU A 278 4.07 -0.94 4.68
CA LEU A 278 5.26 -0.13 4.44
C LEU A 278 6.51 -0.97 4.66
N ILE A 279 7.21 -1.33 3.59
CA ILE A 279 8.29 -2.31 3.62
C ILE A 279 9.57 -1.78 2.96
N SER A 280 10.67 -1.84 3.71
CA SER A 280 12.03 -1.71 3.18
C SER A 280 12.76 -3.03 3.40
N ILE A 281 13.10 -3.74 2.32
CA ILE A 281 13.59 -5.12 2.40
C ILE A 281 14.80 -5.37 1.50
N LEU A 282 15.71 -6.23 1.96
CA LEU A 282 16.69 -6.93 1.13
C LEU A 282 16.27 -8.41 1.05
N PRO A 283 15.43 -8.78 0.08
CA PRO A 283 14.81 -10.11 0.03
C PRO A 283 15.78 -11.19 -0.42
N VAL A 284 15.44 -12.44 -0.18
CA VAL A 284 16.10 -13.59 -0.83
C VAL A 284 16.12 -13.39 -2.34
N LYS A 285 17.23 -13.68 -2.99
CA LYS A 285 17.32 -13.58 -4.45
C LYS A 285 16.30 -14.50 -5.12
N ARG A 286 15.44 -13.90 -5.93
CA ARG A 286 14.45 -14.62 -6.73
C ARG A 286 14.63 -14.26 -8.21
N PRO A 287 14.38 -15.18 -9.16
CA PRO A 287 14.43 -14.84 -10.58
C PRO A 287 13.51 -13.64 -10.88
N GLY A 288 14.10 -12.57 -11.42
CA GLY A 288 13.39 -11.34 -11.76
C GLY A 288 13.20 -10.33 -10.62
N SER A 289 13.77 -10.53 -9.43
CA SER A 289 13.92 -9.48 -8.43
C SER A 289 15.16 -8.65 -8.72
N HIS A 290 15.00 -7.34 -8.72
CA HIS A 290 16.10 -6.36 -8.92
C HIS A 290 16.47 -5.62 -7.65
N ILE A 291 15.90 -6.00 -6.51
CA ILE A 291 16.20 -5.38 -5.23
C ILE A 291 17.60 -5.82 -4.79
N GLU A 292 18.54 -4.89 -4.80
CA GLU A 292 19.94 -5.14 -4.41
C GLU A 292 20.33 -4.48 -3.09
N LYS A 293 19.64 -3.42 -2.69
CA LYS A 293 20.00 -2.61 -1.53
C LYS A 293 18.84 -2.35 -0.58
N GLY A 294 17.59 -2.44 -1.04
CA GLY A 294 16.39 -2.03 -0.31
C GLY A 294 16.16 -0.51 -0.35
N CYS A 295 14.90 -0.10 -0.42
CA CYS A 295 14.52 1.30 -0.60
C CYS A 295 14.54 2.07 0.74
N PRO A 296 15.14 3.27 0.81
CA PRO A 296 14.86 4.23 1.87
C PRO A 296 13.44 4.79 1.73
N ILE A 297 12.70 4.86 2.84
CA ILE A 297 11.34 5.40 2.92
C ILE A 297 11.29 6.49 3.98
N GLU A 298 10.89 7.70 3.60
CA GLU A 298 10.97 8.87 4.47
C GLU A 298 9.75 9.80 4.33
N ASN A 299 9.36 10.44 5.42
CA ASN A 299 8.31 11.48 5.42
C ASN A 299 6.99 10.96 4.83
N VAL A 300 6.43 9.90 5.37
CA VAL A 300 5.15 9.33 4.94
C VAL A 300 4.10 9.56 6.03
N ARG A 301 2.92 10.01 5.63
CA ARG A 301 1.80 10.31 6.53
C ARG A 301 0.55 9.55 6.09
N PHE A 302 -0.14 8.96 7.08
CA PHE A 302 -1.44 8.33 6.92
C PHE A 302 -2.41 8.99 7.91
N SER A 303 -3.54 9.52 7.41
CA SER A 303 -4.46 10.25 8.27
C SER A 303 -5.93 10.10 7.88
N ASN A 304 -6.82 10.16 8.88
CA ASN A 304 -8.26 10.07 8.69
C ASN A 304 -8.68 8.83 7.88
N ILE A 305 -8.44 7.64 8.45
CA ILE A 305 -8.65 6.35 7.77
C ILE A 305 -9.57 5.47 8.62
N VAL A 306 -10.60 4.93 7.98
CA VAL A 306 -11.49 3.93 8.56
C VAL A 306 -11.23 2.59 7.89
N MET A 307 -11.03 1.54 8.70
CA MET A 307 -10.79 0.17 8.22
C MET A 307 -11.82 -0.79 8.80
N GLU A 308 -12.50 -1.54 7.93
CA GLU A 308 -13.49 -2.56 8.33
C GLU A 308 -13.15 -3.90 7.67
N GLY A 309 -13.08 -4.97 8.46
CA GLY A 309 -12.80 -6.31 7.92
C GLY A 309 -11.38 -6.48 7.37
N VAL A 310 -10.41 -5.71 7.86
CA VAL A 310 -9.01 -5.91 7.50
C VAL A 310 -8.38 -6.97 8.41
N GLN A 311 -7.51 -7.83 7.87
CA GLN A 311 -6.82 -8.77 8.73
C GLN A 311 -5.75 -8.06 9.56
N ARG A 312 -4.95 -7.18 8.96
CA ARG A 312 -3.93 -6.39 9.64
C ARG A 312 -4.07 -4.92 9.26
N ALA A 313 -4.22 -4.04 10.24
CA ALA A 313 -4.41 -2.61 9.96
C ALA A 313 -3.12 -1.93 9.50
N ILE A 314 -2.02 -2.10 10.25
CA ILE A 314 -0.73 -1.46 10.00
C ILE A 314 0.37 -2.51 10.02
N PHE A 315 1.18 -2.53 8.98
CA PHE A 315 2.37 -3.35 8.86
C PHE A 315 3.53 -2.50 8.37
N VAL A 316 4.53 -2.28 9.22
CA VAL A 316 5.76 -1.56 8.88
C VAL A 316 6.94 -2.45 9.18
N TRP A 317 7.76 -2.74 8.17
CA TRP A 317 8.84 -3.68 8.36
C TRP A 317 10.11 -3.32 7.58
N MET A 318 11.23 -3.45 8.29
CA MET A 318 12.55 -3.49 7.67
C MET A 318 13.08 -4.91 7.75
N GLY A 319 13.36 -5.54 6.60
CA GLY A 319 13.76 -6.94 6.53
C GLY A 319 15.09 -7.16 5.82
N ILE A 320 15.94 -8.04 6.37
CA ILE A 320 17.18 -8.48 5.73
C ILE A 320 17.12 -10.00 5.64
N GLU A 321 16.72 -10.53 4.48
CA GLU A 321 16.56 -11.98 4.27
C GLU A 321 17.79 -12.63 3.62
N ARG A 322 18.79 -11.84 3.24
CA ARG A 322 20.06 -12.32 2.70
C ARG A 322 21.23 -11.44 3.11
N ARG A 323 22.45 -11.98 3.06
CA ARG A 323 23.66 -11.16 3.20
C ARG A 323 23.78 -10.17 2.03
N GLY A 324 24.13 -8.94 2.33
CA GLY A 324 24.31 -7.87 1.32
C GLY A 324 24.40 -6.49 1.95
N ASP A 325 24.63 -5.49 1.10
CA ASP A 325 24.73 -4.08 1.51
C ASP A 325 23.34 -3.46 1.60
N PHE A 326 22.64 -3.72 2.70
CA PHE A 326 21.31 -3.18 2.93
C PHE A 326 21.36 -1.67 3.19
N LYS A 327 20.83 -0.88 2.28
CA LYS A 327 20.72 0.59 2.36
C LYS A 327 19.31 1.04 2.77
N GLY A 328 18.36 0.11 2.91
CA GLY A 328 17.00 0.42 3.34
C GLY A 328 16.98 1.20 4.66
N ARG A 329 16.02 2.09 4.77
CA ARG A 329 15.76 2.92 5.94
C ARG A 329 14.28 3.28 5.97
N ILE A 330 13.71 3.33 7.16
CA ILE A 330 12.36 3.88 7.38
C ILE A 330 12.50 5.02 8.39
N LYS A 331 12.06 6.22 8.02
CA LYS A 331 12.20 7.42 8.85
C LYS A 331 11.01 8.35 8.75
N ASN A 332 10.61 8.93 9.90
CA ASN A 332 9.60 9.98 10.00
C ASN A 332 8.25 9.55 9.39
N ILE A 333 7.66 8.51 9.99
CA ILE A 333 6.36 7.95 9.59
C ILE A 333 5.31 8.30 10.64
N ALA A 334 4.13 8.74 10.21
CA ALA A 334 3.04 8.98 11.15
C ALA A 334 1.70 8.39 10.68
N PHE A 335 0.95 7.93 11.67
CA PHE A 335 -0.41 7.40 11.56
C PHE A 335 -1.31 8.23 12.50
N THR A 336 -2.29 8.92 11.94
CA THR A 336 -3.13 9.86 12.70
C THR A 336 -4.60 9.65 12.37
N ASP A 337 -5.47 9.68 13.40
CA ASP A 337 -6.93 9.57 13.23
C ASP A 337 -7.34 8.31 12.46
N ILE A 338 -6.97 7.12 12.98
CA ILE A 338 -7.26 5.83 12.36
C ILE A 338 -8.16 4.99 13.27
N ILE A 339 -9.24 4.48 12.71
CA ILE A 339 -10.07 3.45 13.33
C ILE A 339 -9.98 2.18 12.48
N ALA A 340 -9.62 1.04 13.10
CA ALA A 340 -9.47 -0.22 12.39
C ALA A 340 -10.06 -1.39 13.18
N LYS A 341 -10.99 -2.15 12.56
CA LYS A 341 -11.38 -3.48 13.03
C LYS A 341 -10.54 -4.53 12.33
N THR A 342 -9.78 -5.30 13.12
CA THR A 342 -8.73 -6.19 12.60
C THR A 342 -8.68 -7.52 13.33
N THR A 343 -8.21 -8.56 12.65
CA THR A 343 -8.09 -9.92 13.21
C THR A 343 -6.66 -10.33 13.54
N ASN A 344 -5.65 -9.58 13.07
CA ASN A 344 -4.23 -9.84 13.33
C ASN A 344 -3.54 -8.60 13.90
N SER A 345 -2.37 -8.79 14.50
CA SER A 345 -1.54 -7.71 15.05
C SER A 345 -1.23 -6.62 14.05
N SER A 346 -1.32 -5.37 14.46
CA SER A 346 -0.54 -4.30 13.84
C SER A 346 0.92 -4.41 14.26
N TYR A 347 1.85 -4.26 13.29
CA TYR A 347 3.26 -4.57 13.49
C TYR A 347 4.17 -3.49 12.93
N ILE A 348 5.12 -3.01 13.76
CA ILE A 348 6.11 -2.00 13.36
C ILE A 348 7.49 -2.46 13.83
N SER A 349 8.38 -2.85 12.91
CA SER A 349 9.67 -3.45 13.25
C SER A 349 10.81 -3.00 12.36
N GLY A 350 11.85 -2.49 13.01
CA GLY A 350 13.19 -2.38 12.43
C GLY A 350 13.88 -3.73 12.27
N ALA A 351 14.95 -3.78 11.46
CA ALA A 351 15.84 -4.92 11.34
C ALA A 351 16.82 -4.98 12.54
N GLU A 352 17.46 -6.13 12.74
CA GLU A 352 18.34 -6.37 13.88
C GLU A 352 19.43 -5.29 14.05
N ASN A 353 20.08 -4.91 12.97
CA ASN A 353 21.17 -3.93 12.96
C ASN A 353 20.78 -2.56 12.37
N LYS A 354 19.50 -2.36 12.07
CA LYS A 354 18.97 -1.10 11.53
C LYS A 354 17.57 -0.84 12.08
N TRP A 355 17.48 0.17 12.91
CA TRP A 355 16.24 0.54 13.55
C TRP A 355 15.47 1.57 12.72
N ILE A 356 14.16 1.58 12.86
CA ILE A 356 13.29 2.61 12.31
C ILE A 356 13.51 3.91 13.10
N ASP A 357 13.42 5.05 12.45
CA ASP A 357 13.66 6.36 13.05
C ASP A 357 12.38 7.22 13.00
N CYS A 358 11.93 7.68 14.16
CA CYS A 358 10.75 8.54 14.34
C CYS A 358 9.44 7.97 13.78
N VAL A 359 8.74 7.24 14.61
CA VAL A 359 7.38 6.76 14.33
C VAL A 359 6.39 7.39 15.31
N GLU A 360 5.31 7.92 14.79
CA GLU A 360 4.22 8.46 15.61
C GLU A 360 2.89 7.80 15.25
N LEU A 361 2.17 7.30 16.27
CA LEU A 361 0.76 6.95 16.20
C LEU A 361 -0.01 7.92 17.08
N ARG A 362 -1.01 8.61 16.51
CA ARG A 362 -1.83 9.59 17.24
C ARG A 362 -3.31 9.37 16.95
N ASN A 363 -4.13 9.29 18.01
CA ASN A 363 -5.57 9.02 17.90
C ASN A 363 -5.85 7.78 17.02
N VAL A 364 -5.23 6.65 17.37
CA VAL A 364 -5.37 5.38 16.65
C VAL A 364 -6.14 4.39 17.49
N ASN A 365 -7.27 3.91 16.98
CA ASN A 365 -8.11 2.92 17.65
C ASN A 365 -8.05 1.58 16.88
N LEU A 366 -7.47 0.55 17.51
CA LEU A 366 -7.39 -0.81 17.00
C LEU A 366 -8.39 -1.70 17.75
N ILE A 367 -9.42 -2.13 17.07
CA ILE A 367 -10.46 -3.03 17.61
C ILE A 367 -10.15 -4.44 17.15
N MET A 368 -9.55 -5.21 18.05
CA MET A 368 -9.13 -6.59 17.75
C MET A 368 -10.33 -7.54 17.79
N GLN A 369 -10.40 -8.44 16.84
CA GLN A 369 -11.48 -9.43 16.71
C GLN A 369 -10.90 -10.81 16.36
N GLY A 370 -11.67 -11.87 16.68
CA GLY A 370 -11.34 -13.22 16.23
C GLY A 370 -10.44 -14.02 17.17
N GLU A 371 -10.01 -15.16 16.66
CA GLU A 371 -9.23 -16.14 17.42
C GLU A 371 -7.78 -16.16 16.94
N MET A 372 -6.83 -16.08 17.89
CA MET A 372 -5.41 -16.25 17.65
C MET A 372 -4.97 -17.64 18.07
N LYS A 373 -4.30 -18.37 17.17
CA LYS A 373 -3.72 -19.70 17.46
C LYS A 373 -2.28 -19.73 17.01
N CYS A 374 -1.35 -19.44 17.91
CA CYS A 374 0.07 -19.61 17.58
C CYS A 374 1.02 -19.21 18.68
N GLU A 375 2.24 -19.69 18.53
CA GLU A 375 3.36 -19.27 19.36
C GLU A 375 3.96 -17.97 18.81
N PRO A 376 4.24 -16.98 19.68
CA PRO A 376 4.90 -15.75 19.28
C PRO A 376 6.31 -16.08 18.76
N ASN A 377 6.65 -15.58 17.59
CA ASN A 377 8.00 -15.67 17.06
C ASN A 377 8.41 -14.29 16.48
N ASP A 378 9.22 -13.58 17.24
CA ASP A 378 9.64 -12.21 16.95
C ASP A 378 10.61 -12.10 15.76
N GLU A 379 11.15 -13.20 15.26
CA GLU A 379 12.25 -13.23 14.29
C GLU A 379 11.89 -13.86 12.94
N GLN A 380 10.64 -14.20 12.73
CA GLN A 380 10.20 -14.74 11.44
C GLN A 380 10.20 -13.67 10.35
N GLY A 381 10.42 -14.12 9.11
CA GLY A 381 10.26 -13.29 7.91
C GLY A 381 8.82 -12.81 7.73
N ILE A 382 8.58 -11.96 6.72
CA ILE A 382 7.32 -11.25 6.47
C ILE A 382 6.05 -12.10 6.62
N TRP A 383 6.10 -13.37 6.24
CA TRP A 383 4.96 -14.29 6.27
C TRP A 383 4.72 -14.93 7.64
N GLY A 384 5.67 -14.80 8.58
CA GLY A 384 5.55 -15.33 9.94
C GLY A 384 4.79 -14.41 10.89
N PHE A 385 4.63 -13.13 10.55
CA PHE A 385 4.01 -12.14 11.43
C PHE A 385 2.48 -12.31 11.58
N ASP A 386 1.84 -13.15 10.80
CA ASP A 386 0.42 -13.48 10.96
C ASP A 386 0.11 -14.11 12.32
N ARG A 387 1.13 -14.55 13.03
CA ARG A 387 1.00 -15.29 14.28
C ARG A 387 1.32 -14.51 15.55
N MET A 388 1.52 -13.19 15.46
CA MET A 388 1.82 -12.36 16.63
C MET A 388 0.57 -12.14 17.49
N PRO A 389 0.61 -12.50 18.78
CA PRO A 389 -0.55 -12.46 19.66
C PRO A 389 -0.74 -11.11 20.36
N TYR A 390 -0.35 -10.01 19.76
CA TYR A 390 -0.44 -8.66 20.31
C TYR A 390 -1.39 -7.80 19.52
N GLY A 391 -2.01 -6.81 20.13
CA GLY A 391 -2.81 -5.83 19.38
C GLY A 391 -1.92 -4.93 18.54
N LEU A 392 -0.95 -4.28 19.17
CA LEU A 392 0.10 -3.50 18.53
C LEU A 392 1.46 -3.99 19.03
N TYR A 393 2.33 -4.38 18.10
CA TYR A 393 3.70 -4.78 18.40
C TYR A 393 4.71 -3.85 17.73
N CYS A 394 5.58 -3.23 18.53
CA CYS A 394 6.61 -2.31 18.07
C CYS A 394 7.99 -2.76 18.53
N GLN A 395 8.96 -2.83 17.61
CA GLN A 395 10.33 -3.17 17.99
C GLN A 395 11.41 -2.51 17.14
N ARG A 396 12.58 -2.30 17.75
CA ARG A 396 13.77 -1.72 17.09
C ARG A 396 13.48 -0.35 16.46
N ILE A 397 13.07 0.60 17.33
CA ILE A 397 12.69 1.94 16.92
C ILE A 397 13.41 2.98 17.77
N TYR A 398 13.95 4.02 17.12
CA TYR A 398 14.37 5.27 17.76
C TYR A 398 13.24 6.28 17.70
N GLY A 399 12.76 6.77 18.84
CA GLY A 399 11.69 7.78 18.91
C GLY A 399 10.31 7.23 18.49
N LEU A 400 9.73 6.37 19.33
CA LEU A 400 8.34 5.90 19.16
C LEU A 400 7.40 6.73 20.04
N LYS A 401 6.38 7.32 19.41
CA LYS A 401 5.30 8.04 20.11
C LYS A 401 3.97 7.35 19.88
N LEU A 402 3.32 6.98 20.97
CA LEU A 402 1.97 6.42 21.02
C LEU A 402 1.09 7.39 21.81
N ILE A 403 0.36 8.28 21.12
CA ILE A 403 -0.43 9.33 21.73
C ILE A 403 -1.90 9.06 21.45
N ASP A 404 -2.72 8.90 22.50
CA ASP A 404 -4.13 8.54 22.40
C ASP A 404 -4.34 7.28 21.51
N VAL A 405 -3.50 6.27 21.74
CA VAL A 405 -3.60 4.98 21.07
C VAL A 405 -4.45 4.04 21.92
N HIS A 406 -5.53 3.54 21.35
CA HIS A 406 -6.45 2.64 22.01
C HIS A 406 -6.41 1.26 21.34
N VAL A 407 -6.33 0.20 22.16
CA VAL A 407 -6.34 -1.18 21.67
C VAL A 407 -7.40 -1.94 22.43
N GLU A 408 -8.49 -2.27 21.75
CA GLU A 408 -9.59 -3.02 22.34
C GLU A 408 -9.46 -4.50 22.02
N MET A 409 -9.36 -5.36 23.07
CA MET A 409 -9.21 -6.81 22.95
C MET A 409 -10.36 -7.56 23.64
N GLU A 410 -11.55 -6.96 23.74
CA GLU A 410 -12.68 -7.53 24.49
C GLU A 410 -13.29 -8.75 23.80
N LYS A 411 -13.32 -8.77 22.47
CA LYS A 411 -14.00 -9.82 21.66
C LYS A 411 -13.04 -10.82 21.04
N VAL A 412 -11.86 -11.01 21.63
CA VAL A 412 -10.84 -11.93 21.13
C VAL A 412 -10.86 -13.27 21.88
N LYS A 413 -10.36 -14.33 21.23
CA LYS A 413 -10.22 -15.68 21.78
C LYS A 413 -8.83 -16.25 21.48
N GLY A 414 -8.44 -17.29 22.22
CA GLY A 414 -7.19 -18.02 21.96
C GLY A 414 -5.97 -17.38 22.63
N ASP A 415 -4.84 -17.36 21.92
CA ASP A 415 -3.51 -17.08 22.48
C ASP A 415 -3.15 -15.59 22.54
N TRP A 416 -4.11 -14.69 22.32
CA TRP A 416 -3.87 -13.26 22.45
C TRP A 416 -3.22 -12.89 23.80
N LEU A 417 -2.22 -12.01 23.75
CA LEU A 417 -1.49 -11.48 24.88
C LEU A 417 -1.74 -9.98 25.06
N ASN A 418 -0.71 -9.19 25.15
CA ASN A 418 -0.81 -7.77 25.49
C ASN A 418 -1.50 -6.92 24.40
N PRO A 419 -2.35 -5.96 24.75
CA PRO A 419 -2.79 -4.90 23.84
C PRO A 419 -1.62 -4.19 23.17
N ILE A 420 -0.62 -3.76 23.94
CA ILE A 420 0.60 -3.13 23.41
C ILE A 420 1.84 -3.88 23.90
N ARG A 421 2.74 -4.19 22.98
CA ARG A 421 4.08 -4.67 23.27
C ARG A 421 5.13 -3.82 22.57
N CYS A 422 6.09 -3.29 23.34
CA CYS A 422 7.24 -2.55 22.84
C CYS A 422 8.53 -3.27 23.25
N ARG A 423 9.43 -3.51 22.29
CA ARG A 423 10.70 -4.20 22.54
C ARG A 423 11.85 -3.49 21.84
N LYS A 424 12.98 -3.31 22.53
CA LYS A 424 14.16 -2.62 21.98
C LYS A 424 13.78 -1.26 21.36
N ILE A 425 13.26 -0.37 22.20
CA ILE A 425 12.92 0.99 21.82
C ILE A 425 13.84 1.95 22.57
N ASP A 426 14.35 2.96 21.89
CA ASP A 426 15.05 4.08 22.52
C ASP A 426 14.27 5.37 22.27
N GLY A 427 13.79 6.02 23.34
CA GLY A 427 12.89 7.15 23.26
C GLY A 427 11.43 6.73 23.03
N LEU A 428 10.81 6.10 24.03
CA LEU A 428 9.40 5.71 24.02
C LEU A 428 8.54 6.77 24.71
N GLU A 429 7.53 7.28 24.04
CA GLU A 429 6.48 8.10 24.65
C GLU A 429 5.13 7.42 24.51
N ILE A 430 4.46 7.10 25.64
CA ILE A 430 3.07 6.61 25.67
C ILE A 430 2.25 7.62 26.46
N ARG A 431 1.26 8.24 25.81
CA ARG A 431 0.38 9.21 26.44
C ARG A 431 -1.08 8.92 26.10
N GLY A 432 -1.95 9.03 27.11
CA GLY A 432 -3.40 8.92 26.91
C GLY A 432 -3.88 7.50 26.54
N PHE A 433 -3.07 6.46 26.79
CA PHE A 433 -3.51 5.09 26.52
C PHE A 433 -4.74 4.74 27.34
N ASN A 434 -5.75 4.21 26.67
CA ASN A 434 -6.99 3.72 27.25
C ASN A 434 -7.43 2.48 26.48
N GLY A 435 -6.99 1.29 26.90
CA GLY A 435 -7.23 0.04 26.19
C GLY A 435 -8.00 -0.96 27.05
N LYS A 436 -8.81 -1.80 26.42
CA LYS A 436 -9.50 -2.91 27.10
C LYS A 436 -8.67 -4.18 26.98
N ALA A 437 -8.27 -4.71 28.13
CA ALA A 437 -7.57 -5.98 28.23
C ALA A 437 -8.48 -7.16 27.93
N ILE A 438 -7.87 -8.32 27.69
CA ILE A 438 -8.57 -9.57 27.44
C ILE A 438 -9.31 -10.01 28.72
N LYS A 439 -10.61 -10.13 28.61
CA LYS A 439 -11.46 -10.57 29.72
C LYS A 439 -11.03 -11.96 30.23
N GLY A 440 -10.72 -12.06 31.53
CA GLY A 440 -10.41 -13.33 32.18
C GLY A 440 -8.94 -13.79 32.14
N LYS A 441 -8.02 -13.10 31.44
CA LYS A 441 -6.58 -13.39 31.46
C LYS A 441 -5.86 -12.57 32.54
N GLN A 442 -5.71 -13.10 33.72
CA GLN A 442 -5.09 -12.41 34.88
C GLN A 442 -3.57 -12.20 34.76
N THR A 443 -2.91 -12.87 33.82
CA THR A 443 -1.45 -12.86 33.66
C THR A 443 -0.93 -11.89 32.60
N VAL A 444 -1.80 -11.13 31.95
CA VAL A 444 -1.44 -10.29 30.83
C VAL A 444 -1.55 -8.80 31.20
N ALA A 445 -0.44 -8.08 31.11
CA ALA A 445 -0.43 -6.63 31.30
C ALA A 445 -1.01 -5.91 30.08
N ALA A 446 -1.59 -4.73 30.30
CA ALA A 446 -2.08 -3.89 29.20
C ALA A 446 -0.95 -3.41 28.28
N ILE A 447 0.16 -3.03 28.89
CA ILE A 447 1.38 -2.61 28.19
C ILE A 447 2.54 -3.49 28.67
N GLN A 448 3.29 -4.07 27.74
CA GLN A 448 4.54 -4.74 28.03
C GLN A 448 5.69 -4.03 27.32
N ILE A 449 6.73 -3.69 28.08
CA ILE A 449 7.97 -3.12 27.54
C ILE A 449 9.16 -4.02 27.89
N GLU A 450 10.08 -4.19 26.94
CA GLU A 450 11.27 -5.04 27.07
C GLU A 450 12.47 -4.39 26.39
N ASP A 451 13.59 -4.27 27.12
CA ASP A 451 14.80 -3.59 26.64
C ASP A 451 14.52 -2.19 26.09
N VAL A 452 13.78 -1.37 26.85
CA VAL A 452 13.36 -0.02 26.47
C VAL A 452 14.15 1.02 27.25
N ARG A 453 14.70 2.00 26.56
CA ARG A 453 15.45 3.12 27.14
C ARG A 453 14.72 4.45 26.93
N HIS A 454 14.85 5.37 27.88
CA HIS A 454 14.26 6.72 27.82
C HIS A 454 12.74 6.67 27.57
N ALA A 455 12.00 5.98 28.45
CA ALA A 455 10.55 5.89 28.32
C ALA A 455 9.83 6.93 29.18
N PHE A 456 8.78 7.53 28.62
CA PHE A 456 7.87 8.42 29.32
C PHE A 456 6.42 7.96 29.11
N ILE A 457 5.75 7.54 30.19
CA ILE A 457 4.38 7.02 30.17
C ILE A 457 3.50 7.89 31.06
N SER A 458 2.53 8.60 30.49
CA SER A 458 1.73 9.57 31.21
C SER A 458 0.28 9.67 30.75
N SER A 459 -0.57 10.22 31.60
CA SER A 459 -1.99 10.51 31.30
C SER A 459 -2.78 9.28 30.83
N CYS A 460 -2.29 8.09 31.14
CA CYS A 460 -2.95 6.84 30.82
C CYS A 460 -4.03 6.52 31.85
N ARG A 461 -5.04 5.76 31.40
CA ARG A 461 -6.13 5.31 32.25
C ARG A 461 -6.23 3.81 32.26
N SER A 462 -6.27 3.20 33.41
CA SER A 462 -6.63 1.80 33.55
C SER A 462 -8.15 1.62 33.43
N ILE A 463 -8.57 0.54 32.79
CA ILE A 463 -9.98 0.17 32.71
C ILE A 463 -10.27 -0.98 33.65
N ALA A 464 -11.41 -0.93 34.32
CA ALA A 464 -11.85 -1.99 35.21
C ALA A 464 -11.83 -3.37 34.53
N GLY A 465 -11.16 -4.33 35.21
CA GLY A 465 -10.95 -5.70 34.70
C GLY A 465 -9.55 -5.98 34.16
N MET A 466 -8.68 -4.98 34.06
CA MET A 466 -7.23 -5.21 33.86
C MET A 466 -6.61 -5.75 35.16
N TYR A 467 -5.72 -6.74 35.02
CA TYR A 467 -4.97 -7.23 36.16
C TYR A 467 -3.70 -6.43 36.41
N THR A 468 -2.87 -6.26 35.40
CA THR A 468 -1.63 -5.47 35.43
C THR A 468 -1.68 -4.36 34.36
N PHE A 469 -1.28 -3.14 34.74
CA PHE A 469 -1.18 -2.05 33.76
C PHE A 469 0.11 -2.14 32.95
N LEU A 470 1.27 -2.16 33.59
CA LEU A 470 2.56 -2.12 32.91
C LEU A 470 3.47 -3.26 33.40
N ASN A 471 3.97 -4.06 32.46
CA ASN A 471 5.02 -5.05 32.70
C ASN A 471 6.34 -4.56 32.10
N ILE A 472 7.39 -4.45 32.94
CA ILE A 472 8.73 -3.99 32.54
C ILE A 472 9.70 -5.15 32.64
N THR A 473 10.32 -5.50 31.52
CA THR A 473 11.28 -6.61 31.43
C THR A 473 12.55 -6.19 30.67
N GLY A 474 13.53 -7.07 30.61
CA GLY A 474 14.78 -6.83 29.91
C GLY A 474 15.83 -6.08 30.76
N LYS A 475 17.10 -6.56 30.66
CA LYS A 475 18.23 -6.00 31.41
C LYS A 475 18.67 -4.60 30.90
N GLU A 476 18.30 -4.26 29.65
CA GLU A 476 18.64 -2.99 29.05
C GLU A 476 17.55 -1.92 29.25
N SER A 477 16.46 -2.26 29.98
CA SER A 477 15.41 -1.28 30.30
C SER A 477 15.93 -0.29 31.35
N GLU A 478 15.99 1.00 30.95
CA GLU A 478 16.53 2.05 31.81
C GLU A 478 15.85 3.42 31.57
N LYS A 479 15.92 4.31 32.55
CA LYS A 479 15.38 5.69 32.50
C LYS A 479 13.89 5.72 32.11
N ILE A 480 13.09 4.94 32.85
CA ILE A 480 11.66 4.83 32.63
C ILE A 480 10.93 5.73 33.62
N SER A 481 10.13 6.65 33.10
CA SER A 481 9.29 7.55 33.91
C SER A 481 7.81 7.24 33.68
N VAL A 482 7.07 7.01 34.77
CA VAL A 482 5.62 6.73 34.76
C VAL A 482 4.93 7.75 35.67
N ILE A 483 4.28 8.76 35.07
CA ILE A 483 3.86 9.95 35.81
C ILE A 483 2.42 10.35 35.45
N GLY A 484 1.61 10.65 36.46
CA GLY A 484 0.28 11.25 36.27
C GLY A 484 -0.73 10.34 35.58
N ASN A 485 -0.72 9.04 35.90
CA ASN A 485 -1.66 8.06 35.36
C ASN A 485 -2.76 7.74 36.38
N ASP A 486 -3.97 7.45 35.93
CA ASP A 486 -5.04 6.90 36.75
C ASP A 486 -5.05 5.37 36.63
N LEU A 487 -4.47 4.71 37.62
CA LEU A 487 -4.31 3.27 37.68
C LEU A 487 -5.25 2.61 38.71
N SER A 488 -6.25 3.32 39.20
CA SER A 488 -7.19 2.87 40.22
C SER A 488 -8.07 1.70 39.81
N GLY A 489 -8.08 1.32 38.54
CA GLY A 489 -8.89 0.17 38.06
C GLY A 489 -8.14 -1.15 37.91
N VAL A 490 -6.86 -1.25 38.31
CA VAL A 490 -6.04 -2.47 38.15
C VAL A 490 -5.64 -3.07 39.50
N LYS A 491 -5.46 -4.39 39.52
CA LYS A 491 -4.95 -5.08 40.76
C LYS A 491 -3.46 -4.83 40.96
N LYS A 492 -2.69 -4.63 39.91
CA LYS A 492 -1.26 -4.30 39.97
C LYS A 492 -0.95 -3.17 39.00
N ALA A 493 -0.41 -2.07 39.46
CA ALA A 493 0.08 -0.99 38.61
C ALA A 493 1.28 -1.49 37.76
N PHE A 494 2.23 -2.19 38.43
CA PHE A 494 3.48 -2.62 37.82
C PHE A 494 3.77 -4.09 38.06
N GLU A 495 4.39 -4.73 37.08
CA GLU A 495 5.02 -6.03 37.15
C GLU A 495 6.44 -5.96 36.58
N PHE A 496 7.39 -6.68 37.20
CA PHE A 496 8.79 -6.58 36.84
C PHE A 496 9.35 -7.95 36.48
N GLY A 497 10.06 -8.03 35.36
CA GLY A 497 10.85 -9.21 35.04
C GLY A 497 12.08 -9.35 35.92
N LYS A 498 12.57 -10.58 36.08
CA LYS A 498 13.71 -10.91 36.97
C LYS A 498 15.00 -10.13 36.65
N SER A 499 15.20 -9.73 35.41
CA SER A 499 16.39 -9.02 34.90
C SER A 499 16.30 -7.50 34.98
N PHE A 500 15.14 -6.94 35.32
CA PHE A 500 14.96 -5.49 35.40
C PHE A 500 15.42 -4.93 36.75
N ASP A 501 16.27 -3.89 36.71
CA ASP A 501 16.68 -3.16 37.93
C ASP A 501 15.69 -2.02 38.20
N LYS A 502 14.94 -2.14 39.29
CA LYS A 502 13.91 -1.15 39.68
C LYS A 502 14.44 0.28 39.91
N LYS A 503 15.76 0.46 40.12
CA LYS A 503 16.36 1.81 40.19
C LYS A 503 16.19 2.62 38.92
N ASN A 504 15.92 1.97 37.79
CA ASN A 504 15.67 2.57 36.51
C ASN A 504 14.22 3.03 36.32
N LEU A 505 13.34 2.85 37.27
CA LEU A 505 11.96 3.33 37.28
C LEU A 505 11.82 4.56 38.17
N PHE A 506 11.31 5.65 37.60
CA PHE A 506 10.80 6.80 38.31
C PHE A 506 9.28 6.85 38.19
N GLU A 507 8.58 6.84 39.31
CA GLU A 507 7.13 6.97 39.36
C GLU A 507 6.70 8.14 40.26
N ALA A 508 5.69 8.91 39.79
CA ALA A 508 5.16 10.02 40.56
C ALA A 508 3.71 10.34 40.18
N VAL A 509 2.94 10.80 41.14
CA VAL A 509 1.57 11.33 40.93
C VAL A 509 0.63 10.36 40.21
N ASN A 510 0.89 9.04 40.31
CA ASN A 510 -0.04 8.02 39.80
C ASN A 510 -1.13 7.80 40.86
N LYS A 511 -2.39 7.83 40.42
CA LYS A 511 -3.50 7.45 41.29
C LYS A 511 -3.56 5.92 41.36
N LEU A 512 -3.40 5.37 42.52
CA LEU A 512 -3.52 3.95 42.85
C LEU A 512 -4.72 3.77 43.79
N ASP A 513 -5.37 2.60 43.80
CA ASP A 513 -6.43 2.27 44.78
C ASP A 513 -5.82 2.00 46.16
#